data_ecdbd2bb9c6cbbf26e6f13afd4372fae
#
_entry.id   ecdbd2bb9c6cbbf26e6f13afd4372fae
#
_cell.length_a   1.000
_cell.length_b   1.000
_cell.length_c   1.000
_cell.angle_alpha   90.00
_cell.angle_beta   90.00
_cell.angle_gamma   90.00
#
_symmetry.space_group_name_H-M   'P 1'
#
loop_
_entity.id
_entity.type
_entity.pdbx_description
1 polymer ?
#
loop_
_entity_poly.entity_id
_entity_poly.type
_entity_poly.pdbx_seq_one_letter_code
_entity_poly.pdbx_strand_id
1 'polypeptide(L)'
;VAFQSVFITGASSGLGRGLALDYARKGATVFAAARRASELEALAKELAAGAGRIVPVPLDVANLDAQEKAIRAAEAQSGGALDLVIANAGVGTPTHALDLDWRDVQRILHINTTAACATLSIALPAMVAQGRGTVVGVSSLASFRGLPGNAAYSASKAALATFLESLRIDLRGTGIQALTIYPGFVRTEMTAKNKFPMPFILDADQAVRTMVRGIARGKRSIAYPLPLVLGTRFLASLPAPVYEFVGSQIAPKRPRKKG
;
A
#
# COMPACT_ATOMS: atom_id res chain seq x y z
N VAL A 1 18.89 5.74 -6.82
CA VAL A 1 18.33 5.56 -8.17
C VAL A 1 17.24 6.61 -8.36
N ALA A 2 17.34 7.40 -9.43
CA ALA A 2 16.30 8.35 -9.84
C ALA A 2 15.30 7.60 -10.74
N PHE A 3 14.05 7.49 -10.33
CA PHE A 3 12.96 6.93 -11.15
C PHE A 3 12.43 8.04 -12.06
N GLN A 4 12.31 7.78 -13.36
CA GLN A 4 11.81 8.74 -14.35
C GLN A 4 10.29 8.56 -14.59
N SER A 5 9.80 7.33 -14.48
CA SER A 5 8.39 6.97 -14.69
C SER A 5 7.86 6.17 -13.50
N VAL A 6 6.80 6.69 -12.85
CA VAL A 6 6.24 6.13 -11.63
C VAL A 6 4.73 5.96 -11.74
N PHE A 7 4.19 4.80 -11.44
CA PHE A 7 2.75 4.56 -11.35
C PHE A 7 2.33 4.31 -9.91
N ILE A 8 1.34 5.04 -9.40
CA ILE A 8 0.91 4.93 -7.99
C ILE A 8 -0.60 4.78 -7.91
N THR A 9 -1.08 3.69 -7.33
CA THR A 9 -2.51 3.53 -7.03
C THR A 9 -2.88 4.16 -5.70
N GLY A 10 -4.12 4.68 -5.58
CA GLY A 10 -4.59 5.35 -4.36
C GLY A 10 -3.91 6.71 -4.12
N ALA A 11 -3.59 7.43 -5.20
CA ALA A 11 -2.81 8.67 -5.16
C ALA A 11 -3.62 9.94 -4.81
N SER A 12 -4.94 9.85 -4.60
CA SER A 12 -5.77 11.03 -4.30
C SER A 12 -5.68 11.53 -2.85
N SER A 13 -5.11 10.76 -1.93
CA SER A 13 -4.98 11.16 -0.52
C SER A 13 -3.85 10.41 0.21
N GLY A 14 -3.55 10.84 1.43
CA GLY A 14 -2.66 10.16 2.36
C GLY A 14 -1.27 9.83 1.80
N LEU A 15 -0.82 8.60 2.00
CA LEU A 15 0.51 8.16 1.59
C LEU A 15 0.70 8.21 0.06
N GLY A 16 -0.30 7.78 -0.71
CA GLY A 16 -0.22 7.79 -2.18
C GLY A 16 -0.05 9.19 -2.75
N ARG A 17 -0.79 10.16 -2.22
CA ARG A 17 -0.67 11.58 -2.58
C ARG A 17 0.72 12.13 -2.26
N GLY A 18 1.19 11.86 -1.05
CA GLY A 18 2.51 12.31 -0.63
C GLY A 18 3.65 11.70 -1.46
N LEU A 19 3.54 10.41 -1.81
CA LEU A 19 4.49 9.74 -2.72
C LEU A 19 4.47 10.37 -4.11
N ALA A 20 3.29 10.65 -4.66
CA ALA A 20 3.16 11.27 -5.99
C ALA A 20 3.84 12.63 -6.04
N LEU A 21 3.63 13.49 -5.03
CA LEU A 21 4.31 14.78 -4.92
C LEU A 21 5.84 14.65 -4.76
N ASP A 22 6.29 13.74 -3.90
CA ASP A 22 7.73 13.57 -3.65
C ASP A 22 8.47 13.12 -4.91
N TYR A 23 7.95 12.13 -5.64
CA TYR A 23 8.57 11.68 -6.88
C TYR A 23 8.49 12.72 -7.99
N ALA A 24 7.37 13.41 -8.14
CA ALA A 24 7.23 14.47 -9.14
C ALA A 24 8.18 15.66 -8.85
N ARG A 25 8.33 16.07 -7.58
CA ARG A 25 9.32 17.09 -7.18
C ARG A 25 10.77 16.70 -7.48
N LYS A 26 11.04 15.41 -7.59
CA LYS A 26 12.35 14.85 -7.97
C LYS A 26 12.54 14.68 -9.48
N GLY A 27 11.62 15.19 -10.29
CA GLY A 27 11.70 15.19 -11.74
C GLY A 27 10.99 14.03 -12.44
N ALA A 28 10.31 13.13 -11.72
CA ALA A 28 9.63 12.02 -12.33
C ALA A 28 8.32 12.42 -13.02
N THR A 29 7.94 11.66 -14.06
CA THR A 29 6.56 11.59 -14.54
C THR A 29 5.81 10.59 -13.67
N VAL A 30 4.82 11.06 -12.91
CA VAL A 30 4.03 10.24 -11.99
C VAL A 30 2.61 10.06 -12.52
N PHE A 31 2.25 8.85 -12.87
CA PHE A 31 0.88 8.43 -13.19
C PHE A 31 0.13 8.20 -11.88
N ALA A 32 -0.64 9.17 -11.46
CA ALA A 32 -1.34 9.17 -10.19
C ALA A 32 -2.75 8.59 -10.38
N ALA A 33 -2.96 7.35 -9.94
CA ALA A 33 -4.20 6.62 -10.17
C ALA A 33 -5.10 6.61 -8.92
N ALA A 34 -6.36 7.04 -9.07
CA ALA A 34 -7.40 6.97 -8.05
C ALA A 34 -8.78 7.25 -8.67
N ARG A 35 -9.86 6.98 -7.90
CA ARG A 35 -11.24 7.21 -8.35
C ARG A 35 -11.62 8.70 -8.41
N ARG A 36 -11.06 9.53 -7.51
CA ARG A 36 -11.40 10.96 -7.38
C ARG A 36 -10.60 11.80 -8.37
N ALA A 37 -11.16 12.01 -9.56
CA ALA A 37 -10.49 12.77 -10.63
C ALA A 37 -10.12 14.20 -10.20
N SER A 38 -11.05 14.92 -9.56
CA SER A 38 -10.82 16.29 -9.08
C SER A 38 -9.65 16.42 -8.12
N GLU A 39 -9.45 15.43 -7.23
CA GLU A 39 -8.33 15.40 -6.30
C GLU A 39 -7.00 15.16 -7.02
N LEU A 40 -7.01 14.36 -8.08
CA LEU A 40 -5.82 14.12 -8.91
C LEU A 40 -5.44 15.34 -9.73
N GLU A 41 -6.43 16.07 -10.26
CA GLU A 41 -6.23 17.32 -10.98
C GLU A 41 -5.69 18.43 -10.05
N ALA A 42 -6.26 18.54 -8.85
CA ALA A 42 -5.76 19.45 -7.83
C ALA A 42 -4.32 19.11 -7.45
N LEU A 43 -4.01 17.82 -7.27
CA LEU A 43 -2.65 17.36 -7.00
C LEU A 43 -1.66 17.72 -8.11
N ALA A 44 -2.06 17.59 -9.38
CA ALA A 44 -1.23 17.97 -10.51
C ALA A 44 -0.94 19.47 -10.56
N LYS A 45 -1.92 20.30 -10.19
CA LYS A 45 -1.77 21.77 -10.13
C LYS A 45 -0.92 22.26 -8.96
N GLU A 46 -0.77 21.47 -7.89
CA GLU A 46 0.05 21.81 -6.72
C GLU A 46 1.56 21.75 -7.00
N LEU A 47 1.95 21.10 -8.08
CA LEU A 47 3.36 20.92 -8.42
C LEU A 47 3.94 22.24 -8.96
N ALA A 48 5.06 22.69 -8.37
CA ALA A 48 5.77 23.89 -8.83
C ALA A 48 6.36 23.72 -10.24
N ALA A 49 6.48 24.80 -10.96
CA ALA A 49 7.13 24.81 -12.27
C ALA A 49 8.60 24.35 -12.17
N GLY A 50 9.07 23.62 -13.18
CA GLY A 50 10.44 23.08 -13.24
C GLY A 50 10.66 21.74 -12.53
N ALA A 51 9.64 21.20 -11.87
CA ALA A 51 9.64 19.81 -11.37
C ALA A 51 9.26 18.83 -12.50
N GLY A 52 9.15 17.52 -12.17
CA GLY A 52 8.54 16.55 -13.07
C GLY A 52 7.06 16.83 -13.31
N ARG A 53 6.27 15.82 -13.61
CA ARG A 53 4.83 16.05 -13.82
C ARG A 53 4.00 14.97 -13.15
N ILE A 54 2.78 15.34 -12.77
CA ILE A 54 1.74 14.39 -12.33
C ILE A 54 0.72 14.26 -13.46
N VAL A 55 0.47 13.02 -13.87
CA VAL A 55 -0.54 12.65 -14.87
C VAL A 55 -1.73 12.05 -14.10
N PRO A 56 -2.88 12.72 -14.03
CA PRO A 56 -4.08 12.17 -13.43
C PRO A 56 -4.56 10.94 -14.20
N VAL A 57 -4.81 9.84 -13.48
CA VAL A 57 -5.36 8.59 -14.03
C VAL A 57 -6.62 8.24 -13.23
N PRO A 58 -7.82 8.70 -13.66
CA PRO A 58 -9.06 8.29 -13.04
C PRO A 58 -9.27 6.78 -13.18
N LEU A 59 -9.17 6.05 -12.06
CA LEU A 59 -9.18 4.59 -12.04
C LEU A 59 -9.81 4.05 -10.77
N ASP A 60 -10.79 3.15 -10.91
CA ASP A 60 -11.17 2.24 -9.83
C ASP A 60 -10.33 0.96 -9.96
N VAL A 61 -9.45 0.74 -8.99
CA VAL A 61 -8.59 -0.46 -8.95
C VAL A 61 -9.39 -1.77 -8.82
N ALA A 62 -10.64 -1.72 -8.43
CA ALA A 62 -11.51 -2.89 -8.43
C ALA A 62 -11.83 -3.41 -9.84
N ASN A 63 -11.70 -2.58 -10.87
CA ASN A 63 -11.83 -2.97 -12.26
C ASN A 63 -10.44 -3.35 -12.82
N LEU A 64 -10.16 -4.64 -12.90
CA LEU A 64 -8.84 -5.15 -13.28
C LEU A 64 -8.51 -4.87 -14.75
N ASP A 65 -9.50 -4.93 -15.65
CA ASP A 65 -9.31 -4.60 -17.07
C ASP A 65 -8.98 -3.12 -17.25
N ALA A 66 -9.62 -2.25 -16.47
CA ALA A 66 -9.29 -0.83 -16.47
C ALA A 66 -7.89 -0.56 -15.91
N GLN A 67 -7.45 -1.33 -14.91
CA GLN A 67 -6.08 -1.27 -14.41
C GLN A 67 -5.07 -1.63 -15.50
N GLU A 68 -5.31 -2.73 -16.21
CA GLU A 68 -4.41 -3.16 -17.28
C GLU A 68 -4.31 -2.08 -18.36
N LYS A 69 -5.44 -1.57 -18.85
CA LYS A 69 -5.46 -0.48 -19.83
C LYS A 69 -4.69 0.76 -19.34
N ALA A 70 -4.88 1.14 -18.09
CA ALA A 70 -4.22 2.31 -17.50
C ALA A 70 -2.70 2.13 -17.40
N ILE A 71 -2.23 0.96 -16.97
CA ILE A 71 -0.80 0.66 -16.86
C ILE A 71 -0.16 0.59 -18.24
N ARG A 72 -0.78 -0.10 -19.23
CA ARG A 72 -0.29 -0.14 -20.61
C ARG A 72 -0.21 1.25 -21.26
N ALA A 73 -1.21 2.11 -21.00
CA ALA A 73 -1.19 3.50 -21.47
C ALA A 73 -0.04 4.30 -20.83
N ALA A 74 0.23 4.08 -19.54
CA ALA A 74 1.35 4.71 -18.84
C ALA A 74 2.71 4.22 -19.36
N GLU A 75 2.86 2.93 -19.65
CA GLU A 75 4.05 2.34 -20.30
C GLU A 75 4.28 2.96 -21.68
N ALA A 76 3.24 3.01 -22.52
CA ALA A 76 3.32 3.62 -23.86
C ALA A 76 3.74 5.11 -23.79
N GLN A 77 3.16 5.86 -22.86
CA GLN A 77 3.49 7.28 -22.65
C GLN A 77 4.89 7.49 -22.08
N SER A 78 5.45 6.51 -21.40
CA SER A 78 6.82 6.51 -20.86
C SER A 78 7.87 6.02 -21.86
N GLY A 79 7.44 5.54 -23.03
CA GLY A 79 8.33 4.96 -24.05
C GLY A 79 8.87 3.57 -23.69
N GLY A 80 8.25 2.86 -22.76
CA GLY A 80 8.67 1.53 -22.31
C GLY A 80 8.17 1.18 -20.92
N ALA A 81 8.80 0.19 -20.29
CA ALA A 81 8.43 -0.22 -18.95
C ALA A 81 8.58 0.93 -17.93
N LEU A 82 7.65 0.96 -16.99
CA LEU A 82 7.72 1.89 -15.86
C LEU A 82 8.91 1.56 -14.94
N ASP A 83 9.60 2.56 -14.43
CA ASP A 83 10.72 2.35 -13.50
C ASP A 83 10.24 1.89 -12.11
N LEU A 84 9.07 2.43 -11.67
CA LEU A 84 8.53 2.16 -10.34
C LEU A 84 7.01 2.05 -10.40
N VAL A 85 6.47 0.96 -9.87
CA VAL A 85 5.03 0.75 -9.70
C VAL A 85 4.70 0.50 -8.24
N ILE A 86 3.81 1.32 -7.66
CA ILE A 86 3.42 1.27 -6.26
C ILE A 86 1.93 0.90 -6.13
N ALA A 87 1.66 -0.32 -5.70
CA ALA A 87 0.34 -0.75 -5.29
C ALA A 87 0.07 -0.24 -3.85
N ASN A 88 -0.50 0.97 -3.76
CA ASN A 88 -0.78 1.63 -2.50
C ASN A 88 -2.29 1.71 -2.19
N ALA A 89 -3.16 1.64 -3.18
CA ALA A 89 -4.60 1.66 -2.96
C ALA A 89 -5.02 0.60 -1.93
N GLY A 90 -5.89 0.99 -1.01
CA GLY A 90 -6.38 0.08 0.00
C GLY A 90 -7.57 0.67 0.76
N VAL A 91 -8.33 -0.21 1.37
CA VAL A 91 -9.48 0.12 2.21
C VAL A 91 -9.38 -0.62 3.54
N GLY A 92 -9.93 -0.03 4.59
CA GLY A 92 -10.06 -0.63 5.91
C GLY A 92 -11.48 -0.39 6.43
N THR A 93 -12.12 -1.47 6.85
CA THR A 93 -13.39 -1.42 7.57
C THR A 93 -13.27 -2.42 8.73
N PRO A 94 -13.69 -2.07 9.94
CA PRO A 94 -13.72 -3.05 11.03
C PRO A 94 -14.55 -4.27 10.63
N THR A 95 -13.97 -5.46 10.85
CA THR A 95 -14.58 -6.76 10.53
C THR A 95 -14.62 -7.62 11.78
N HIS A 96 -15.39 -7.15 12.77
CA HIS A 96 -15.55 -7.89 14.02
C HIS A 96 -16.48 -9.10 13.82
N ALA A 97 -16.12 -10.24 14.39
CA ALA A 97 -16.83 -11.50 14.20
C ALA A 97 -18.35 -11.45 14.49
N LEU A 98 -18.78 -10.60 15.44
CA LEU A 98 -20.19 -10.45 15.80
C LEU A 98 -21.03 -9.64 14.79
N ASP A 99 -20.39 -8.90 13.88
CA ASP A 99 -21.04 -8.06 12.86
C ASP A 99 -20.38 -8.27 11.49
N LEU A 100 -19.83 -9.46 11.27
CA LEU A 100 -19.09 -9.77 10.06
C LEU A 100 -20.04 -9.88 8.87
N ASP A 101 -19.88 -9.00 7.87
CA ASP A 101 -20.52 -9.12 6.57
C ASP A 101 -19.50 -9.64 5.53
N TRP A 102 -19.84 -10.72 4.86
CA TRP A 102 -18.98 -11.30 3.82
C TRP A 102 -18.72 -10.32 2.66
N ARG A 103 -19.63 -9.38 2.40
CA ARG A 103 -19.46 -8.36 1.36
C ARG A 103 -18.33 -7.39 1.71
N ASP A 104 -18.19 -7.02 2.98
CA ASP A 104 -17.05 -6.22 3.46
C ASP A 104 -15.74 -7.02 3.36
N VAL A 105 -15.78 -8.31 3.71
CA VAL A 105 -14.62 -9.21 3.56
C VAL A 105 -14.19 -9.28 2.10
N GLN A 106 -15.14 -9.56 1.19
CA GLN A 106 -14.89 -9.63 -0.25
C GLN A 106 -14.28 -8.32 -0.77
N ARG A 107 -14.88 -7.17 -0.44
CA ARG A 107 -14.42 -5.85 -0.87
C ARG A 107 -12.99 -5.56 -0.41
N ILE A 108 -12.68 -5.87 0.85
CA ILE A 108 -11.34 -5.64 1.42
C ILE A 108 -10.31 -6.55 0.73
N LEU A 109 -10.59 -7.84 0.58
CA LEU A 109 -9.71 -8.78 -0.10
C LEU A 109 -9.52 -8.41 -1.57
N HIS A 110 -10.59 -8.06 -2.26
CA HIS A 110 -10.52 -7.67 -3.66
C HIS A 110 -9.63 -6.44 -3.88
N ILE A 111 -9.83 -5.37 -3.11
CA ILE A 111 -9.06 -4.13 -3.28
C ILE A 111 -7.62 -4.28 -2.75
N ASN A 112 -7.46 -4.78 -1.53
CA ASN A 112 -6.14 -4.79 -0.86
C ASN A 112 -5.22 -5.90 -1.36
N THR A 113 -5.78 -6.99 -1.92
CA THR A 113 -5.02 -8.15 -2.37
C THR A 113 -5.12 -8.31 -3.88
N THR A 114 -6.29 -8.67 -4.42
CA THR A 114 -6.44 -9.00 -5.84
C THR A 114 -6.02 -7.83 -6.73
N ALA A 115 -6.58 -6.64 -6.50
CA ALA A 115 -6.27 -5.45 -7.28
C ALA A 115 -4.80 -4.99 -7.09
N ALA A 116 -4.25 -5.09 -5.87
CA ALA A 116 -2.86 -4.77 -5.62
C ALA A 116 -1.90 -5.75 -6.34
N CYS A 117 -2.17 -7.06 -6.27
CA CYS A 117 -1.40 -8.07 -7.01
C CYS A 117 -1.51 -7.85 -8.52
N ALA A 118 -2.72 -7.55 -9.04
CA ALA A 118 -2.91 -7.24 -10.46
C ALA A 118 -2.07 -6.03 -10.90
N THR A 119 -2.10 -4.92 -10.12
CA THR A 119 -1.26 -3.73 -10.40
C THR A 119 0.21 -4.12 -10.61
N LEU A 120 0.75 -4.98 -9.74
CA LEU A 120 2.16 -5.38 -9.80
C LEU A 120 2.41 -6.36 -10.96
N SER A 121 1.53 -7.36 -11.13
CA SER A 121 1.67 -8.40 -12.15
C SER A 121 1.56 -7.86 -13.57
N ILE A 122 0.71 -6.86 -13.81
CA ILE A 122 0.55 -6.23 -15.12
C ILE A 122 1.84 -5.52 -15.55
N ALA A 123 2.55 -4.86 -14.65
CA ALA A 123 3.77 -4.13 -14.98
C ALA A 123 5.01 -5.04 -15.14
N LEU A 124 5.02 -6.21 -14.49
CA LEU A 124 6.21 -7.09 -14.46
C LEU A 124 6.71 -7.54 -15.84
N PRO A 125 5.88 -7.97 -16.81
CA PRO A 125 6.38 -8.45 -18.11
C PRO A 125 7.24 -7.42 -18.84
N ALA A 126 6.84 -6.15 -18.87
CA ALA A 126 7.61 -5.08 -19.50
C ALA A 126 8.92 -4.80 -18.74
N MET A 127 8.89 -4.81 -17.39
CA MET A 127 10.09 -4.67 -16.57
C MET A 127 11.07 -5.82 -16.79
N VAL A 128 10.58 -7.07 -16.88
CA VAL A 128 11.41 -8.25 -17.14
C VAL A 128 12.05 -8.17 -18.53
N ALA A 129 11.30 -7.80 -19.54
CA ALA A 129 11.83 -7.61 -20.89
C ALA A 129 12.91 -6.51 -20.95
N GLN A 130 12.78 -5.46 -20.12
CA GLN A 130 13.75 -4.37 -20.03
C GLN A 130 14.94 -4.69 -19.10
N GLY A 131 14.86 -5.73 -18.26
CA GLY A 131 15.88 -6.13 -17.30
C GLY A 131 16.06 -5.17 -16.10
N ARG A 132 15.08 -4.26 -15.87
CA ARG A 132 15.08 -3.32 -14.75
C ARG A 132 13.67 -2.89 -14.37
N GLY A 133 13.48 -2.55 -13.11
CA GLY A 133 12.22 -2.05 -12.59
C GLY A 133 12.07 -2.29 -11.09
N THR A 134 11.12 -1.62 -10.48
CA THR A 134 10.81 -1.80 -9.07
C THR A 134 9.31 -1.87 -8.86
N VAL A 135 8.85 -2.95 -8.25
CA VAL A 135 7.47 -3.11 -7.82
C VAL A 135 7.37 -3.02 -6.30
N VAL A 136 6.40 -2.25 -5.80
CA VAL A 136 6.23 -1.99 -4.37
C VAL A 136 4.78 -2.22 -3.98
N GLY A 137 4.57 -3.05 -2.95
CA GLY A 137 3.25 -3.19 -2.34
C GLY A 137 3.20 -2.58 -0.94
N VAL A 138 2.16 -1.77 -0.70
CA VAL A 138 1.92 -1.18 0.62
C VAL A 138 1.02 -2.13 1.42
N SER A 139 1.67 -2.94 2.27
CA SER A 139 1.03 -3.82 3.25
C SER A 139 0.71 -3.05 4.55
N SER A 140 0.95 -3.61 5.71
CA SER A 140 0.76 -3.01 7.04
C SER A 140 1.47 -3.84 8.10
N LEU A 141 1.79 -3.28 9.26
CA LEU A 141 2.16 -4.08 10.44
C LEU A 141 1.05 -5.03 10.89
N ALA A 142 -0.21 -4.75 10.52
CA ALA A 142 -1.35 -5.64 10.72
C ALA A 142 -1.26 -6.98 9.95
N SER A 143 -0.30 -7.10 9.01
CA SER A 143 -0.04 -8.34 8.28
C SER A 143 0.76 -9.38 9.07
N PHE A 144 1.41 -8.98 10.16
CA PHE A 144 2.27 -9.90 10.92
C PHE A 144 1.45 -10.90 11.74
N ARG A 145 0.25 -10.54 12.15
CA ARG A 145 -0.70 -11.42 12.85
C ARG A 145 -2.13 -10.87 12.74
N GLY A 146 -3.14 -11.74 12.87
CA GLY A 146 -4.54 -11.31 12.89
C GLY A 146 -4.85 -10.40 14.07
N LEU A 147 -5.37 -9.20 13.81
CA LEU A 147 -5.72 -8.24 14.86
C LEU A 147 -7.21 -8.32 15.19
N PRO A 148 -7.60 -8.17 16.48
CA PRO A 148 -9.00 -8.15 16.88
C PRO A 148 -9.79 -7.08 16.10
N GLY A 149 -10.96 -7.45 15.58
CA GLY A 149 -11.84 -6.55 14.83
C GLY A 149 -11.35 -6.16 13.43
N ASN A 150 -10.24 -6.76 12.95
CA ASN A 150 -9.63 -6.45 11.65
C ASN A 150 -9.31 -7.70 10.82
N ALA A 151 -10.12 -8.75 10.94
CA ALA A 151 -9.83 -10.05 10.33
C ALA A 151 -9.55 -9.95 8.82
N ALA A 152 -10.46 -9.37 8.03
CA ALA A 152 -10.30 -9.23 6.59
C ALA A 152 -9.12 -8.33 6.21
N TYR A 153 -8.91 -7.22 6.94
CA TYR A 153 -7.80 -6.32 6.68
C TYR A 153 -6.45 -7.00 6.94
N SER A 154 -6.28 -7.64 8.10
CA SER A 154 -5.05 -8.37 8.43
C SER A 154 -4.76 -9.47 7.40
N ALA A 155 -5.77 -10.26 7.05
CA ALA A 155 -5.64 -11.31 6.03
C ALA A 155 -5.24 -10.73 4.67
N SER A 156 -5.87 -9.63 4.23
CA SER A 156 -5.56 -8.99 2.95
C SER A 156 -4.12 -8.47 2.87
N LYS A 157 -3.63 -7.88 3.97
CA LYS A 157 -2.28 -7.33 4.03
C LYS A 157 -1.22 -8.43 4.19
N ALA A 158 -1.54 -9.52 4.86
CA ALA A 158 -0.69 -10.71 4.92
C ALA A 158 -0.55 -11.37 3.54
N ALA A 159 -1.65 -11.55 2.81
CA ALA A 159 -1.64 -12.10 1.46
C ALA A 159 -0.76 -11.29 0.50
N LEU A 160 -0.89 -9.95 0.48
CA LEU A 160 -0.03 -9.08 -0.33
C LEU A 160 1.45 -9.18 0.07
N ALA A 161 1.74 -9.26 1.37
CA ALA A 161 3.10 -9.39 1.86
C ALA A 161 3.75 -10.70 1.40
N THR A 162 3.02 -11.81 1.52
CA THR A 162 3.46 -13.14 1.08
C THR A 162 3.63 -13.21 -0.44
N PHE A 163 2.71 -12.61 -1.22
CA PHE A 163 2.83 -12.49 -2.66
C PHE A 163 4.13 -11.79 -3.08
N LEU A 164 4.46 -10.65 -2.47
CA LEU A 164 5.71 -9.93 -2.74
C LEU A 164 6.96 -10.69 -2.27
N GLU A 165 6.85 -11.48 -1.22
CA GLU A 165 7.94 -12.33 -0.76
C GLU A 165 8.27 -13.42 -1.79
N SER A 166 7.26 -14.07 -2.36
CA SER A 166 7.42 -15.03 -3.44
C SER A 166 8.02 -14.38 -4.68
N LEU A 167 7.47 -13.24 -5.12
CA LEU A 167 8.02 -12.50 -6.26
C LEU A 167 9.52 -12.15 -6.09
N ARG A 168 9.97 -11.81 -4.88
CA ARG A 168 11.39 -11.54 -4.62
C ARG A 168 12.29 -12.73 -4.87
N ILE A 169 11.79 -13.93 -4.64
CA ILE A 169 12.53 -15.18 -4.90
C ILE A 169 12.62 -15.40 -6.41
N ASP A 170 11.50 -15.30 -7.09
CA ASP A 170 11.39 -15.56 -8.55
C ASP A 170 12.16 -14.54 -9.39
N LEU A 171 12.18 -13.28 -8.95
CA LEU A 171 12.85 -12.17 -9.64
C LEU A 171 14.37 -12.07 -9.36
N ARG A 172 14.94 -13.04 -8.63
CA ARG A 172 16.34 -13.02 -8.30
C ARG A 172 17.21 -13.13 -9.56
N GLY A 173 18.13 -12.18 -9.75
CA GLY A 173 19.00 -12.13 -10.93
C GLY A 173 18.39 -11.47 -12.17
N THR A 174 17.13 -11.04 -12.16
CA THR A 174 16.48 -10.41 -13.32
C THR A 174 16.69 -8.89 -13.43
N GLY A 175 17.30 -8.25 -12.42
CA GLY A 175 17.41 -6.80 -12.34
C GLY A 175 16.16 -6.09 -11.80
N ILE A 176 15.06 -6.83 -11.54
CA ILE A 176 13.83 -6.28 -10.99
C ILE A 176 13.82 -6.40 -9.46
N GLN A 177 13.33 -5.37 -8.77
CA GLN A 177 13.17 -5.36 -7.33
C GLN A 177 11.70 -5.44 -6.93
N ALA A 178 11.37 -6.30 -5.96
CA ALA A 178 10.06 -6.37 -5.33
C ALA A 178 10.17 -6.02 -3.85
N LEU A 179 9.50 -4.95 -3.41
CA LEU A 179 9.60 -4.40 -2.08
C LEU A 179 8.24 -4.42 -1.37
N THR A 180 8.25 -4.69 -0.06
CA THR A 180 7.05 -4.60 0.78
C THR A 180 7.21 -3.49 1.79
N ILE A 181 6.21 -2.61 1.90
CA ILE A 181 6.15 -1.58 2.92
C ILE A 181 5.14 -2.01 4.00
N TYR A 182 5.52 -1.86 5.25
CA TYR A 182 4.70 -2.19 6.42
C TYR A 182 4.53 -0.93 7.29
N PRO A 183 3.60 -0.04 6.92
CA PRO A 183 3.27 1.10 7.78
C PRO A 183 2.63 0.64 9.09
N GLY A 184 2.96 1.34 10.17
CA GLY A 184 2.12 1.38 11.36
C GLY A 184 1.00 2.42 11.21
N PHE A 185 0.67 3.11 12.29
CA PHE A 185 -0.32 4.17 12.25
C PHE A 185 0.25 5.44 11.60
N VAL A 186 -0.47 5.97 10.62
CA VAL A 186 -0.13 7.22 9.92
C VAL A 186 -1.37 8.10 9.86
N ARG A 187 -1.24 9.40 10.15
CA ARG A 187 -2.33 10.38 10.05
C ARG A 187 -2.76 10.53 8.60
N THR A 188 -3.92 9.98 8.27
CA THR A 188 -4.52 9.99 6.92
C THR A 188 -6.04 9.98 7.06
N GLU A 189 -6.76 10.23 5.95
CA GLU A 189 -8.22 10.08 5.92
C GLU A 189 -8.69 8.70 6.41
N MET A 190 -7.93 7.64 6.13
CA MET A 190 -8.24 6.28 6.55
C MET A 190 -8.22 6.14 8.08
N THR A 191 -7.21 6.70 8.73
CA THR A 191 -7.01 6.58 10.19
C THR A 191 -7.80 7.61 10.99
N ALA A 192 -8.26 8.70 10.38
CA ALA A 192 -9.05 9.74 11.04
C ALA A 192 -10.37 9.21 11.63
N LYS A 193 -10.89 8.12 11.09
CA LYS A 193 -12.13 7.47 11.54
C LYS A 193 -11.93 6.48 12.69
N ASN A 194 -10.69 6.19 13.06
CA ASN A 194 -10.37 5.23 14.11
C ASN A 194 -10.69 5.82 15.50
N LYS A 195 -11.40 5.04 16.32
CA LYS A 195 -11.78 5.42 17.69
C LYS A 195 -10.97 4.68 18.76
N PHE A 196 -9.84 4.10 18.42
CA PHE A 196 -8.97 3.36 19.32
C PHE A 196 -7.59 4.03 19.40
N PRO A 197 -6.81 3.79 20.49
CA PRO A 197 -5.47 4.34 20.61
C PRO A 197 -4.55 3.91 19.47
N MET A 198 -3.82 4.87 18.90
CA MET A 198 -2.85 4.65 17.83
C MET A 198 -1.46 5.08 18.31
N PRO A 199 -0.78 4.22 19.10
CA PRO A 199 0.54 4.57 19.64
C PRO A 199 1.55 4.76 18.50
N PHE A 200 2.49 5.70 18.71
CA PHE A 200 3.55 6.02 17.76
C PHE A 200 3.04 6.42 16.36
N ILE A 201 1.87 7.06 16.29
CA ILE A 201 1.33 7.55 15.03
C ILE A 201 2.30 8.55 14.39
N LEU A 202 2.58 8.38 13.11
CA LEU A 202 3.42 9.27 12.32
C LEU A 202 2.57 10.22 11.47
N ASP A 203 3.12 11.40 11.17
CA ASP A 203 2.56 12.26 10.14
C ASP A 203 2.84 11.71 8.74
N ALA A 204 1.94 11.99 7.80
CA ALA A 204 2.04 11.46 6.43
C ALA A 204 3.39 11.79 5.78
N ASP A 205 3.91 12.99 5.97
CA ASP A 205 5.20 13.41 5.40
C ASP A 205 6.39 12.63 5.95
N GLN A 206 6.38 12.31 7.26
CA GLN A 206 7.44 11.48 7.86
C GLN A 206 7.40 10.06 7.31
N ALA A 207 6.19 9.51 7.17
CA ALA A 207 5.97 8.19 6.59
C ALA A 207 6.43 8.14 5.13
N VAL A 208 6.04 9.10 4.31
CA VAL A 208 6.45 9.22 2.90
C VAL A 208 7.97 9.32 2.77
N ARG A 209 8.64 10.18 3.55
CA ARG A 209 10.11 10.27 3.55
C ARG A 209 10.77 8.94 3.88
N THR A 210 10.21 8.18 4.82
CA THR A 210 10.72 6.86 5.18
C THR A 210 10.54 5.85 4.05
N MET A 211 9.38 5.86 3.39
CA MET A 211 9.09 5.01 2.24
C MET A 211 10.06 5.31 1.08
N VAL A 212 10.15 6.55 0.67
CA VAL A 212 10.99 6.98 -0.47
C VAL A 212 12.47 6.66 -0.22
N ARG A 213 12.99 6.94 0.98
CA ARG A 213 14.38 6.57 1.34
C ARG A 213 14.60 5.07 1.32
N GLY A 214 13.64 4.30 1.78
CA GLY A 214 13.72 2.84 1.76
C GLY A 214 13.69 2.27 0.35
N ILE A 215 12.80 2.77 -0.51
CA ILE A 215 12.71 2.39 -1.92
C ILE A 215 14.00 2.74 -2.67
N ALA A 216 14.50 3.96 -2.51
CA ALA A 216 15.73 4.40 -3.17
C ALA A 216 16.97 3.58 -2.77
N ARG A 217 16.96 2.96 -1.57
CA ARG A 217 18.01 2.07 -1.08
C ARG A 217 17.80 0.59 -1.47
N GLY A 218 16.76 0.27 -2.21
CA GLY A 218 16.42 -1.11 -2.57
C GLY A 218 16.10 -2.01 -1.37
N LYS A 219 15.57 -1.46 -0.27
CA LYS A 219 15.26 -2.26 0.93
C LYS A 219 14.12 -3.22 0.64
N ARG A 220 14.35 -4.52 0.80
CA ARG A 220 13.33 -5.56 0.60
C ARG A 220 12.06 -5.34 1.44
N SER A 221 12.24 -4.79 2.64
CA SER A 221 11.18 -4.57 3.63
C SER A 221 11.39 -3.21 4.29
N ILE A 222 10.35 -2.38 4.30
CA ILE A 222 10.34 -1.04 4.90
C ILE A 222 9.23 -1.01 5.95
N ALA A 223 9.58 -1.26 7.20
CA ALA A 223 8.64 -1.29 8.32
C ALA A 223 8.90 -0.11 9.27
N TYR A 224 7.84 0.56 9.70
CA TYR A 224 7.95 1.73 10.58
C TYR A 224 6.65 2.01 11.37
N PRO A 225 6.70 2.75 12.52
CA PRO A 225 7.90 3.16 13.26
C PRO A 225 8.54 1.99 14.02
N LEU A 226 9.83 2.07 14.31
CA LEU A 226 10.59 0.97 14.91
C LEU A 226 10.00 0.41 16.21
N PRO A 227 9.55 1.23 17.18
CA PRO A 227 8.98 0.69 18.42
C PRO A 227 7.74 -0.19 18.16
N LEU A 228 6.87 0.24 17.25
CA LEU A 228 5.68 -0.53 16.88
C LEU A 228 6.04 -1.81 16.10
N VAL A 229 7.06 -1.75 15.25
CA VAL A 229 7.58 -2.93 14.53
C VAL A 229 8.09 -3.99 15.49
N LEU A 230 8.89 -3.58 16.49
CA LEU A 230 9.42 -4.51 17.49
C LEU A 230 8.30 -5.13 18.32
N GLY A 231 7.35 -4.32 18.79
CA GLY A 231 6.20 -4.78 19.56
C GLY A 231 5.32 -5.75 18.77
N THR A 232 5.00 -5.43 17.50
CA THR A 232 4.16 -6.31 16.67
C THR A 232 4.87 -7.60 16.30
N ARG A 233 6.18 -7.58 16.05
CA ARG A 233 6.97 -8.81 15.80
C ARG A 233 7.05 -9.68 17.05
N PHE A 234 7.27 -9.09 18.20
CA PHE A 234 7.25 -9.82 19.46
C PHE A 234 5.88 -10.49 19.69
N LEU A 235 4.78 -9.75 19.55
CA LEU A 235 3.44 -10.31 19.65
C LEU A 235 3.20 -11.41 18.61
N ALA A 236 3.71 -11.25 17.39
CA ALA A 236 3.55 -12.24 16.34
C ALA A 236 4.32 -13.55 16.62
N SER A 237 5.38 -13.53 17.41
CA SER A 237 6.17 -14.71 17.79
C SER A 237 5.58 -15.50 18.95
N LEU A 238 4.57 -14.98 19.66
CA LEU A 238 3.95 -15.66 20.78
C LEU A 238 3.21 -16.93 20.33
N PRO A 239 3.20 -18.00 21.14
CA PRO A 239 2.31 -19.15 20.91
C PRO A 239 0.85 -18.71 20.79
N ALA A 240 0.06 -19.42 19.97
CA ALA A 240 -1.32 -19.00 19.67
C ALA A 240 -2.18 -18.75 20.91
N PRO A 241 -2.22 -19.63 21.95
CA PRO A 241 -3.06 -19.37 23.13
C PRO A 241 -2.67 -18.09 23.89
N VAL A 242 -1.35 -17.79 23.97
CA VAL A 242 -0.85 -16.59 24.64
C VAL A 242 -1.22 -15.33 23.84
N TYR A 243 -1.04 -15.38 22.52
CA TYR A 243 -1.42 -14.28 21.65
C TYR A 243 -2.93 -13.99 21.71
N GLU A 244 -3.76 -15.03 21.64
CA GLU A 244 -5.23 -14.90 21.72
C GLU A 244 -5.67 -14.32 23.05
N PHE A 245 -5.07 -14.76 24.15
CA PHE A 245 -5.32 -14.19 25.48
C PHE A 245 -4.98 -12.69 25.51
N VAL A 246 -3.78 -12.31 25.09
CA VAL A 246 -3.37 -10.90 25.02
C VAL A 246 -4.28 -10.11 24.07
N GLY A 247 -4.58 -10.65 22.91
CA GLY A 247 -5.49 -10.05 21.93
C GLY A 247 -6.89 -9.81 22.49
N SER A 248 -7.39 -10.71 23.30
CA SER A 248 -8.72 -10.58 23.95
C SER A 248 -8.76 -9.40 24.95
N GLN A 249 -7.64 -9.08 25.60
CA GLN A 249 -7.56 -7.96 26.56
C GLN A 249 -7.54 -6.59 25.85
N ILE A 250 -6.97 -6.51 24.67
CA ILE A 250 -6.88 -5.27 23.87
C ILE A 250 -8.02 -5.10 22.88
N ALA A 251 -8.83 -6.15 22.68
CA ALA A 251 -9.99 -6.10 21.80
C ALA A 251 -11.00 -5.02 22.27
N PRO A 252 -11.59 -4.24 21.33
CA PRO A 252 -12.60 -3.27 21.71
C PRO A 252 -13.77 -3.96 22.43
N LYS A 253 -14.00 -3.60 23.70
CA LYS A 253 -15.14 -4.10 24.47
C LYS A 253 -16.42 -3.53 23.87
N ARG A 254 -17.22 -4.36 23.21
CA ARG A 254 -18.56 -3.97 22.79
C ARG A 254 -19.56 -4.24 23.91
N PRO A 255 -20.50 -3.32 24.16
CA PRO A 255 -21.59 -3.62 25.08
C PRO A 255 -22.34 -4.84 24.54
N ARG A 256 -22.57 -5.85 25.38
CA ARG A 256 -23.52 -6.94 25.05
C ARG A 256 -24.84 -6.31 24.69
N LYS A 257 -25.35 -6.54 23.46
CA LYS A 257 -26.75 -6.25 23.17
C LYS A 257 -27.55 -7.07 24.19
N LYS A 258 -28.25 -6.38 25.10
CA LYS A 258 -29.28 -7.02 25.91
C LYS A 258 -30.31 -7.53 24.93
N GLY A 259 -30.48 -8.82 24.84
CA GLY A 259 -31.56 -9.49 24.11
C GLY A 259 -32.91 -9.05 24.60
#